data_c75ed370cc28d078e55fac587323b3d7
#
_entry.id   c75ed370cc28d078e55fac587323b3d7
#
_cell.length_a   1.000
_cell.length_b   1.000
_cell.length_c   1.000
_cell.angle_alpha   90.00
_cell.angle_beta   90.00
_cell.angle_gamma   90.00
#
_symmetry.space_group_name_H-M   'P 1'
#
loop_
_entity.id
_entity.type
_entity.pdbx_description
1 polymer ?
#
loop_
_entity_poly.entity_id
_entity_poly.type
_entity_poly.pdbx_seq_one_letter_code
_entity_poly.pdbx_strand_id
1 'polypeptide(L)'
;MVEPLVLTDAMLVSGLILAFTFIGIFTEQMHGYERAKFAMLGAGLMLVAGQYYGFYSPEKAIEAVDWNVVFLLGCMMAIVAIMLPTGGFEALAAWLARVSGGRQFLLLCLLGTAVTLISLLLDNVTTVVIFGPLIVLIAQALKVSPIPYLLAAALLSDTGGVATLVGDPPNLMIGSAAGIDFNTFFSHMGGIVLAAWIAILFALRFLCRHSLHVATQGSFEENFQFHNRKLWNQSLCVLGLMVVLFMFHHAIGWAPWMVAATGLTLLLFIARHVELEHAMEEVEMPLLMFFVALFVMVGGVEQSRFLEYIGQFILPFIQQDLLVATLVLMWVAAILSAMIDNIPFTAAMIPILLGVEAQGVNVTPLWWALAIGVGMGGNGTHIGSTANVYIVTLSERLAKERNDPSLAITPWVWFRIGTPAMLVTLVVSSVVFTLFFEFFATSWR
;
A
#
# COMPACT_ATOMS: atom_id res chain seq x y z
N MET A 1 -2.46 -28.94 -27.03
CA MET A 1 -1.74 -29.21 -25.76
C MET A 1 -0.40 -28.54 -25.91
N VAL A 2 -0.11 -27.52 -25.10
CA VAL A 2 1.21 -26.89 -25.07
C VAL A 2 2.16 -27.88 -24.42
N GLU A 3 3.32 -28.17 -25.04
CA GLU A 3 4.32 -29.04 -24.41
C GLU A 3 4.74 -28.47 -23.05
N PRO A 4 4.86 -29.31 -22.01
CA PRO A 4 5.27 -28.84 -20.71
C PRO A 4 6.67 -28.22 -20.79
N LEU A 5 6.83 -27.04 -20.20
CA LEU A 5 8.12 -26.37 -20.10
C LEU A 5 9.08 -27.23 -19.26
N VAL A 6 10.27 -27.45 -19.77
CA VAL A 6 11.35 -28.18 -19.06
C VAL A 6 12.25 -27.14 -18.39
N LEU A 7 12.62 -27.39 -17.14
CA LEU A 7 13.53 -26.53 -16.38
C LEU A 7 14.90 -26.44 -17.07
N THR A 8 15.31 -25.23 -17.43
CA THR A 8 16.62 -24.93 -18.03
C THR A 8 17.57 -24.34 -16.98
N ASP A 9 18.89 -24.35 -17.28
CA ASP A 9 19.89 -23.73 -16.38
C ASP A 9 19.63 -22.23 -16.21
N ALA A 10 19.19 -21.53 -17.26
CA ALA A 10 18.80 -20.11 -17.20
C ALA A 10 17.63 -19.90 -16.23
N MET A 11 16.60 -20.72 -16.29
CA MET A 11 15.46 -20.68 -15.37
C MET A 11 15.91 -20.97 -13.92
N LEU A 12 16.75 -21.98 -13.72
CA LEU A 12 17.24 -22.35 -12.39
C LEU A 12 18.04 -21.20 -11.77
N VAL A 13 18.98 -20.62 -12.51
CA VAL A 13 19.83 -19.53 -12.03
C VAL A 13 19.00 -18.29 -11.72
N SER A 14 18.07 -17.91 -12.60
CA SER A 14 17.19 -16.78 -12.36
C SER A 14 16.29 -16.99 -11.13
N GLY A 15 15.76 -18.20 -10.96
CA GLY A 15 14.97 -18.58 -9.78
C GLY A 15 15.78 -18.55 -8.47
N LEU A 16 17.05 -18.99 -8.50
CA LEU A 16 17.95 -18.91 -7.35
C LEU A 16 18.28 -17.45 -6.97
N ILE A 17 18.52 -16.59 -7.96
CA ILE A 17 18.73 -15.15 -7.72
C ILE A 17 17.48 -14.52 -7.13
N LEU A 18 16.30 -14.84 -7.66
CA LEU A 18 15.01 -14.39 -7.12
C LEU A 18 14.85 -14.82 -5.65
N ALA A 19 15.05 -16.10 -5.36
CA ALA A 19 14.93 -16.66 -4.02
C ALA A 19 15.93 -16.01 -3.05
N PHE A 20 17.20 -15.87 -3.44
CA PHE A 20 18.22 -15.19 -2.64
C PHE A 20 17.84 -13.75 -2.33
N THR A 21 17.42 -12.99 -3.36
CA THR A 21 17.03 -11.59 -3.21
C THR A 21 15.85 -11.45 -2.26
N PHE A 22 14.80 -12.26 -2.44
CA PHE A 22 13.62 -12.21 -1.58
C PHE A 22 13.89 -12.68 -0.15
N ILE A 23 14.70 -13.73 0.05
CA ILE A 23 15.13 -14.10 1.39
C ILE A 23 15.82 -12.92 2.08
N GLY A 24 16.73 -12.23 1.38
CA GLY A 24 17.39 -11.04 1.91
C GLY A 24 16.40 -9.93 2.25
N ILE A 25 15.46 -9.61 1.37
CA ILE A 25 14.43 -8.60 1.61
C ILE A 25 13.56 -8.98 2.83
N PHE A 26 13.11 -10.24 2.91
CA PHE A 26 12.21 -10.71 3.96
C PHE A 26 12.88 -10.84 5.33
N THR A 27 14.19 -10.98 5.36
CA THR A 27 14.98 -11.09 6.60
C THR A 27 15.63 -9.77 7.01
N GLU A 28 15.22 -8.64 6.43
CA GLU A 28 15.72 -7.29 6.73
C GLU A 28 15.85 -7.01 8.23
N GLN A 29 14.83 -7.38 9.00
CA GLN A 29 14.80 -7.19 10.45
C GLN A 29 15.83 -8.06 11.21
N MET A 30 16.28 -9.18 10.63
CA MET A 30 17.24 -10.08 11.27
C MET A 30 18.69 -9.62 11.07
N HIS A 31 19.01 -9.04 9.92
CA HIS A 31 20.37 -8.64 9.57
C HIS A 31 20.59 -7.11 9.51
N GLY A 32 19.50 -6.32 9.52
CA GLY A 32 19.55 -4.85 9.54
C GLY A 32 20.00 -4.17 8.23
N TYR A 33 20.11 -4.91 7.12
CA TYR A 33 20.36 -4.32 5.81
C TYR A 33 19.03 -3.94 5.15
N GLU A 34 18.96 -2.70 4.64
CA GLU A 34 17.78 -2.20 3.94
C GLU A 34 17.40 -3.05 2.73
N ARG A 35 16.11 -3.31 2.54
CA ARG A 35 15.55 -4.10 1.42
C ARG A 35 16.02 -3.61 0.05
N ALA A 36 16.22 -2.30 -0.13
CA ALA A 36 16.71 -1.72 -1.38
C ALA A 36 18.08 -2.26 -1.79
N LYS A 37 18.97 -2.54 -0.82
CA LYS A 37 20.31 -3.08 -1.08
C LYS A 37 20.25 -4.49 -1.67
N PHE A 38 19.36 -5.35 -1.14
CA PHE A 38 19.15 -6.69 -1.68
C PHE A 38 18.49 -6.66 -3.06
N ALA A 39 17.51 -5.78 -3.28
CA ALA A 39 16.90 -5.60 -4.59
C ALA A 39 17.95 -5.16 -5.65
N MET A 40 18.79 -4.18 -5.31
CA MET A 40 19.86 -3.70 -6.20
C MET A 40 20.90 -4.79 -6.48
N LEU A 41 21.29 -5.56 -5.45
CA LEU A 41 22.21 -6.70 -5.62
C LEU A 41 21.57 -7.75 -6.53
N GLY A 42 20.32 -8.13 -6.29
CA GLY A 42 19.57 -9.07 -7.11
C GLY A 42 19.43 -8.63 -8.56
N ALA A 43 19.14 -7.36 -8.80
CA ALA A 43 19.09 -6.76 -10.14
C ALA A 43 20.46 -6.86 -10.86
N GLY A 44 21.54 -6.52 -10.16
CA GLY A 44 22.89 -6.63 -10.70
C GLY A 44 23.28 -8.08 -11.04
N LEU A 45 23.00 -9.02 -10.13
CA LEU A 45 23.24 -10.45 -10.37
C LEU A 45 22.39 -10.99 -11.53
N MET A 46 21.13 -10.55 -11.64
CA MET A 46 20.22 -10.94 -12.70
C MET A 46 20.71 -10.44 -14.07
N LEU A 47 21.22 -9.21 -14.16
CA LEU A 47 21.81 -8.67 -15.39
C LEU A 47 23.05 -9.48 -15.82
N VAL A 48 23.95 -9.79 -14.88
CA VAL A 48 25.16 -10.57 -15.17
C VAL A 48 24.81 -11.98 -15.63
N ALA A 49 23.91 -12.65 -14.91
CA ALA A 49 23.44 -13.98 -15.29
C ALA A 49 22.68 -13.97 -16.62
N GLY A 50 21.83 -12.96 -16.82
CA GLY A 50 21.05 -12.82 -18.04
C GLY A 50 21.89 -12.59 -19.29
N GLN A 51 22.97 -11.81 -19.19
CA GLN A 51 23.94 -11.65 -20.26
C GLN A 51 24.74 -12.94 -20.51
N TYR A 52 25.17 -13.61 -19.45
CA TYR A 52 25.94 -14.85 -19.58
C TYR A 52 25.13 -15.97 -20.27
N TYR A 53 23.86 -16.15 -19.89
CA TYR A 53 22.99 -17.15 -20.48
C TYR A 53 22.22 -16.63 -21.72
N GLY A 54 22.34 -15.35 -22.08
CA GLY A 54 21.75 -14.74 -23.27
C GLY A 54 20.25 -14.48 -23.20
N PHE A 55 19.61 -14.54 -22.01
CA PHE A 55 18.17 -14.29 -21.89
C PHE A 55 17.81 -12.84 -21.53
N TYR A 56 18.73 -12.04 -20.97
CA TYR A 56 18.45 -10.69 -20.48
C TYR A 56 19.56 -9.70 -20.87
N SER A 57 19.15 -8.57 -21.46
CA SER A 57 20.09 -7.51 -21.89
C SER A 57 19.84 -6.23 -21.10
N PRO A 58 20.80 -5.26 -21.10
CA PRO A 58 20.61 -3.95 -20.47
C PRO A 58 19.40 -3.18 -21.01
N GLU A 59 19.12 -3.30 -22.31
CA GLU A 59 17.97 -2.64 -22.94
C GLU A 59 16.66 -3.20 -22.39
N LYS A 60 16.54 -4.52 -22.33
CA LYS A 60 15.38 -5.19 -21.73
C LYS A 60 15.22 -4.86 -20.25
N ALA A 61 16.32 -4.63 -19.53
CA ALA A 61 16.26 -4.23 -18.14
C ALA A 61 15.66 -2.82 -17.94
N ILE A 62 15.97 -1.89 -18.85
CA ILE A 62 15.36 -0.55 -18.84
C ILE A 62 13.87 -0.63 -19.19
N GLU A 63 13.51 -1.46 -20.17
CA GLU A 63 12.12 -1.72 -20.58
C GLU A 63 11.30 -2.42 -19.48
N ALA A 64 11.92 -3.25 -18.66
CA ALA A 64 11.27 -3.94 -17.56
C ALA A 64 10.84 -3.01 -16.42
N VAL A 65 11.44 -1.81 -16.32
CA VAL A 65 11.07 -0.85 -15.27
C VAL A 65 9.72 -0.23 -15.61
N ASP A 66 8.75 -0.42 -14.72
CA ASP A 66 7.48 0.29 -14.80
C ASP A 66 7.64 1.75 -14.35
N TRP A 67 7.94 2.60 -15.32
CA TRP A 67 8.11 4.04 -15.09
C TRP A 67 6.82 4.73 -14.65
N ASN A 68 5.63 4.15 -14.94
CA ASN A 68 4.38 4.69 -14.42
C ASN A 68 4.35 4.64 -12.89
N VAL A 69 4.77 3.52 -12.31
CA VAL A 69 4.86 3.35 -10.86
C VAL A 69 5.86 4.33 -10.25
N VAL A 70 7.08 4.37 -10.80
CA VAL A 70 8.18 5.18 -10.26
C VAL A 70 7.86 6.67 -10.29
N PHE A 71 7.42 7.19 -11.44
CA PHE A 71 7.11 8.62 -11.59
C PHE A 71 5.85 9.03 -10.83
N LEU A 72 4.82 8.18 -10.80
CA LEU A 72 3.62 8.51 -10.06
C LEU A 72 3.92 8.64 -8.57
N LEU A 73 4.60 7.66 -7.99
CA LEU A 73 4.98 7.69 -6.57
C LEU A 73 5.86 8.91 -6.26
N GLY A 74 6.91 9.16 -7.05
CA GLY A 74 7.79 10.30 -6.84
C GLY A 74 7.06 11.65 -6.88
N CYS A 75 6.15 11.83 -7.84
CA CYS A 75 5.35 13.05 -7.94
C CYS A 75 4.37 13.20 -6.76
N MET A 76 3.72 12.10 -6.34
CA MET A 76 2.81 12.16 -5.19
C MET A 76 3.54 12.48 -3.90
N MET A 77 4.70 11.87 -3.64
CA MET A 77 5.56 12.19 -2.49
C MET A 77 5.96 13.67 -2.48
N ALA A 78 6.38 14.21 -3.63
CA ALA A 78 6.75 15.62 -3.74
C ALA A 78 5.56 16.57 -3.48
N ILE A 79 4.36 16.23 -3.96
CA ILE A 79 3.14 17.01 -3.67
C ILE A 79 2.87 17.04 -2.16
N VAL A 80 2.97 15.87 -1.49
CA VAL A 80 2.77 15.76 -0.04
C VAL A 80 3.82 16.57 0.71
N ALA A 81 5.09 16.49 0.31
CA ALA A 81 6.18 17.28 0.89
C ALA A 81 5.89 18.79 0.89
N ILE A 82 5.27 19.29 -0.20
CA ILE A 82 4.83 20.68 -0.30
C ILE A 82 3.66 20.97 0.66
N MET A 83 2.79 19.99 0.90
CA MET A 83 1.62 20.16 1.76
C MET A 83 1.94 20.11 3.25
N LEU A 84 2.89 19.28 3.66
CA LEU A 84 3.23 19.05 5.07
C LEU A 84 3.49 20.35 5.86
N PRO A 85 4.36 21.28 5.41
CA PRO A 85 4.68 22.48 6.17
C PRO A 85 3.53 23.50 6.29
N THR A 86 2.38 23.26 5.62
CA THR A 86 1.26 24.20 5.61
C THR A 86 0.48 24.28 6.91
N GLY A 87 0.58 23.24 7.78
CA GLY A 87 -0.24 23.12 8.99
C GLY A 87 -1.68 22.67 8.72
N GLY A 88 -1.98 22.24 7.48
CA GLY A 88 -3.35 21.90 7.08
C GLY A 88 -3.83 20.57 7.66
N PHE A 89 -2.97 19.57 7.73
CA PHE A 89 -3.29 18.27 8.33
C PHE A 89 -3.51 18.41 9.84
N GLU A 90 -2.68 19.23 10.51
CA GLU A 90 -2.82 19.56 11.93
C GLU A 90 -4.17 20.25 12.20
N ALA A 91 -4.53 21.22 11.37
CA ALA A 91 -5.82 21.92 11.47
C ALA A 91 -7.01 20.98 11.26
N LEU A 92 -6.90 20.03 10.30
CA LEU A 92 -7.91 19.01 10.07
C LEU A 92 -8.05 18.10 11.29
N ALA A 93 -6.95 17.55 11.81
CA ALA A 93 -6.95 16.67 12.97
C ALA A 93 -7.52 17.37 14.22
N ALA A 94 -7.15 18.63 14.45
CA ALA A 94 -7.68 19.47 15.52
C ALA A 94 -9.18 19.73 15.37
N TRP A 95 -9.64 19.96 14.16
CA TRP A 95 -11.08 20.13 13.88
C TRP A 95 -11.86 18.86 14.19
N LEU A 96 -11.36 17.68 13.77
CA LEU A 96 -11.97 16.37 14.06
C LEU A 96 -12.02 16.10 15.58
N ALA A 97 -10.96 16.43 16.30
CA ALA A 97 -10.90 16.29 17.74
C ALA A 97 -11.97 17.15 18.42
N ARG A 98 -12.16 18.39 18.00
CA ARG A 98 -13.23 19.28 18.51
C ARG A 98 -14.63 18.77 18.20
N VAL A 99 -14.86 18.32 16.97
CA VAL A 99 -16.17 17.77 16.53
C VAL A 99 -16.52 16.51 17.33
N SER A 100 -15.55 15.72 17.76
CA SER A 100 -15.78 14.54 18.58
C SER A 100 -16.42 14.85 19.95
N GLY A 101 -16.26 16.07 20.44
CA GLY A 101 -16.78 16.51 21.73
C GLY A 101 -16.31 15.65 22.91
N GLY A 102 -15.09 15.08 22.82
CA GLY A 102 -14.53 14.19 23.81
C GLY A 102 -15.09 12.75 23.80
N ARG A 103 -15.96 12.42 22.83
CA ARG A 103 -16.48 11.04 22.69
C ARG A 103 -15.42 10.18 21.99
N GLN A 104 -14.75 9.33 22.75
CA GLN A 104 -13.58 8.58 22.28
C GLN A 104 -13.86 7.72 21.05
N PHE A 105 -14.97 6.97 21.01
CA PHE A 105 -15.31 6.16 19.84
C PHE A 105 -15.64 7.03 18.62
N LEU A 106 -16.31 8.17 18.79
CA LEU A 106 -16.55 9.10 17.69
C LEU A 106 -15.24 9.70 17.17
N LEU A 107 -14.30 10.03 18.06
CA LEU A 107 -12.95 10.48 17.69
C LEU A 107 -12.23 9.41 16.86
N LEU A 108 -12.27 8.15 17.30
CA LEU A 108 -11.68 7.02 16.55
C LEU A 108 -12.31 6.91 15.15
N CYS A 109 -13.63 6.99 15.05
CA CYS A 109 -14.32 6.94 13.76
C CYS A 109 -13.93 8.12 12.87
N LEU A 110 -13.88 9.33 13.41
CA LEU A 110 -13.56 10.54 12.64
C LEU A 110 -12.11 10.52 12.15
N LEU A 111 -11.15 10.24 13.04
CA LEU A 111 -9.74 10.14 12.67
C LEU A 111 -9.49 8.97 11.70
N GLY A 112 -10.06 7.80 11.99
CA GLY A 112 -9.94 6.64 11.13
C GLY A 112 -10.55 6.88 9.75
N THR A 113 -11.69 7.56 9.66
CA THR A 113 -12.30 7.94 8.37
C THR A 113 -11.42 8.93 7.60
N ALA A 114 -10.87 9.92 8.29
CA ALA A 114 -9.97 10.89 7.66
C ALA A 114 -8.71 10.21 7.12
N VAL A 115 -8.11 9.31 7.91
CA VAL A 115 -6.97 8.50 7.48
C VAL A 115 -7.34 7.66 6.26
N THR A 116 -8.47 6.95 6.28
CA THR A 116 -8.95 6.17 5.13
C THR A 116 -9.11 7.03 3.88
N LEU A 117 -9.81 8.18 3.99
CA LEU A 117 -10.05 9.06 2.84
C LEU A 117 -8.77 9.67 2.27
N ILE A 118 -7.82 9.98 3.13
CA ILE A 118 -6.53 10.52 2.70
C ILE A 118 -5.70 9.41 2.05
N SER A 119 -5.73 8.20 2.59
CA SER A 119 -5.04 7.03 2.03
C SER A 119 -5.60 6.56 0.67
N LEU A 120 -6.77 7.05 0.24
CA LEU A 120 -7.25 6.86 -1.16
C LEU A 120 -6.38 7.59 -2.19
N LEU A 121 -5.73 8.68 -1.80
CA LEU A 121 -4.99 9.57 -2.69
C LEU A 121 -3.50 9.63 -2.37
N LEU A 122 -3.17 9.50 -1.09
CA LEU A 122 -1.79 9.41 -0.62
C LEU A 122 -1.53 7.95 -0.22
N ASP A 123 -0.31 7.52 -0.33
CA ASP A 123 0.03 6.16 0.12
C ASP A 123 -0.20 5.98 1.64
N ASN A 124 -0.36 4.74 2.05
CA ASN A 124 -0.66 4.37 3.44
C ASN A 124 0.44 4.79 4.41
N VAL A 125 1.72 4.72 4.01
CA VAL A 125 2.88 5.08 4.84
C VAL A 125 2.90 6.58 5.11
N THR A 126 2.83 7.39 4.06
CA THR A 126 2.75 8.85 4.17
C THR A 126 1.58 9.27 5.05
N THR A 127 0.42 8.63 4.89
CA THR A 127 -0.76 8.92 5.68
C THR A 127 -0.52 8.71 7.18
N VAL A 128 0.09 7.59 7.58
CA VAL A 128 0.35 7.34 9.01
C VAL A 128 1.50 8.18 9.57
N VAL A 129 2.48 8.53 8.74
CA VAL A 129 3.56 9.47 9.11
C VAL A 129 2.99 10.83 9.48
N ILE A 130 1.96 11.30 8.76
CA ILE A 130 1.27 12.55 9.05
C ILE A 130 0.39 12.42 10.30
N PHE A 131 -0.50 11.42 10.32
CA PHE A 131 -1.51 11.33 11.37
C PHE A 131 -1.01 10.74 12.69
N GLY A 132 0.02 9.91 12.68
CA GLY A 132 0.57 9.30 13.90
C GLY A 132 0.94 10.32 14.98
N PRO A 133 1.85 11.28 14.71
CA PRO A 133 2.21 12.33 15.67
C PRO A 133 1.01 13.18 16.09
N LEU A 134 0.09 13.51 15.17
CA LEU A 134 -1.11 14.30 15.46
C LEU A 134 -2.06 13.56 16.41
N ILE A 135 -2.22 12.25 16.22
CA ILE A 135 -3.00 11.38 17.11
C ILE A 135 -2.38 11.40 18.51
N VAL A 136 -1.06 11.31 18.62
CA VAL A 136 -0.37 11.38 19.92
C VAL A 136 -0.63 12.71 20.61
N LEU A 137 -0.53 13.83 19.91
CA LEU A 137 -0.81 15.18 20.44
C LEU A 137 -2.26 15.30 20.91
N ILE A 138 -3.24 14.88 20.10
CA ILE A 138 -4.65 14.90 20.45
C ILE A 138 -4.93 14.04 21.68
N ALA A 139 -4.40 12.81 21.72
CA ALA A 139 -4.60 11.91 22.85
C ALA A 139 -4.01 12.47 24.14
N GLN A 140 -2.85 13.13 24.07
CA GLN A 140 -2.23 13.83 25.21
C GLN A 140 -3.09 14.97 25.71
N ALA A 141 -3.59 15.84 24.82
CA ALA A 141 -4.45 16.96 25.17
C ALA A 141 -5.75 16.49 25.84
N LEU A 142 -6.33 15.40 25.35
CA LEU A 142 -7.55 14.79 25.89
C LEU A 142 -7.29 13.89 27.12
N LYS A 143 -6.01 13.64 27.48
CA LYS A 143 -5.57 12.74 28.56
C LYS A 143 -6.12 11.32 28.40
N VAL A 144 -6.07 10.79 27.18
CA VAL A 144 -6.47 9.42 26.84
C VAL A 144 -5.32 8.63 26.25
N SER A 145 -5.43 7.31 26.21
CA SER A 145 -4.42 6.46 25.55
C SER A 145 -4.42 6.69 24.04
N PRO A 146 -3.27 6.93 23.40
CA PRO A 146 -3.17 7.05 21.95
C PRO A 146 -3.31 5.70 21.22
N ILE A 147 -3.10 4.58 21.90
CA ILE A 147 -2.98 3.25 21.31
C ILE A 147 -4.16 2.86 20.41
N PRO A 148 -5.45 3.00 20.82
CA PRO A 148 -6.57 2.64 19.97
C PRO A 148 -6.62 3.45 18.66
N TYR A 149 -6.25 4.71 18.72
CA TYR A 149 -6.27 5.63 17.58
C TYR A 149 -5.09 5.37 16.63
N LEU A 150 -3.91 5.06 17.19
CA LEU A 150 -2.73 4.68 16.40
C LEU A 150 -2.98 3.36 15.66
N LEU A 151 -3.54 2.34 16.34
CA LEU A 151 -3.94 1.10 15.70
C LEU A 151 -5.01 1.34 14.63
N ALA A 152 -6.01 2.18 14.91
CA ALA A 152 -7.02 2.53 13.92
C ALA A 152 -6.41 3.22 12.70
N ALA A 153 -5.46 4.13 12.89
CA ALA A 153 -4.77 4.80 11.79
C ALA A 153 -3.99 3.81 10.92
N ALA A 154 -3.22 2.90 11.51
CA ALA A 154 -2.49 1.88 10.76
C ALA A 154 -3.43 0.96 9.96
N LEU A 155 -4.42 0.34 10.64
CA LEU A 155 -5.35 -0.61 10.02
C LEU A 155 -6.23 0.03 8.94
N LEU A 156 -6.64 1.28 9.14
CA LEU A 156 -7.54 1.99 8.23
C LEU A 156 -6.79 2.69 7.09
N SER A 157 -5.50 3.02 7.24
CA SER A 157 -4.68 3.50 6.12
C SER A 157 -4.43 2.38 5.12
N ASP A 158 -4.02 1.19 5.59
CA ASP A 158 -3.82 0.03 4.72
C ASP A 158 -5.13 -0.36 4.03
N THR A 159 -6.24 -0.47 4.79
CA THR A 159 -7.55 -0.81 4.20
C THR A 159 -8.03 0.24 3.21
N GLY A 160 -7.83 1.53 3.50
CA GLY A 160 -8.22 2.62 2.59
C GLY A 160 -7.41 2.60 1.30
N GLY A 161 -6.11 2.42 1.40
CA GLY A 161 -5.20 2.35 0.26
C GLY A 161 -5.61 1.31 -0.79
N VAL A 162 -6.25 0.22 -0.37
CA VAL A 162 -6.72 -0.85 -1.30
C VAL A 162 -7.78 -0.36 -2.29
N ALA A 163 -8.48 0.74 -2.03
CA ALA A 163 -9.59 1.18 -2.88
C ALA A 163 -9.17 1.79 -4.21
N THR A 164 -7.96 2.33 -4.32
CA THR A 164 -7.52 3.05 -5.52
C THR A 164 -6.15 2.56 -5.99
N LEU A 165 -5.81 2.88 -7.24
CA LEU A 165 -4.48 2.60 -7.80
C LEU A 165 -3.37 3.36 -7.07
N VAL A 166 -3.67 4.57 -6.58
CA VAL A 166 -2.67 5.49 -6.00
C VAL A 166 -2.47 5.25 -4.50
N GLY A 167 -3.49 4.71 -3.82
CA GLY A 167 -3.51 4.57 -2.37
C GLY A 167 -2.54 3.56 -1.79
N ASP A 168 -2.07 2.60 -2.61
CA ASP A 168 -1.08 1.60 -2.19
C ASP A 168 -0.20 1.20 -3.39
N PRO A 169 1.13 1.20 -3.27
CA PRO A 169 2.04 0.82 -4.36
C PRO A 169 1.75 -0.54 -5.02
N PRO A 170 1.41 -1.61 -4.30
CA PRO A 170 0.96 -2.87 -4.90
C PRO A 170 -0.18 -2.72 -5.90
N ASN A 171 -1.16 -1.88 -5.60
CA ASN A 171 -2.31 -1.66 -6.48
C ASN A 171 -1.90 -1.00 -7.80
N LEU A 172 -0.97 -0.04 -7.73
CA LEU A 172 -0.43 0.60 -8.91
C LEU A 172 0.33 -0.39 -9.79
N MET A 173 1.13 -1.30 -9.18
CA MET A 173 1.83 -2.37 -9.89
C MET A 173 0.84 -3.33 -10.57
N ILE A 174 -0.20 -3.76 -9.85
CA ILE A 174 -1.26 -4.63 -10.37
C ILE A 174 -2.00 -3.93 -11.52
N GLY A 175 -2.41 -2.68 -11.31
CA GLY A 175 -3.14 -1.91 -12.32
C GLY A 175 -2.33 -1.69 -13.58
N SER A 176 -1.04 -1.38 -13.45
CA SER A 176 -0.14 -1.21 -14.60
C SER A 176 0.06 -2.53 -15.34
N ALA A 177 0.39 -3.61 -14.65
CA ALA A 177 0.63 -4.92 -15.24
C ALA A 177 -0.61 -5.51 -15.92
N ALA A 178 -1.78 -5.36 -15.30
CA ALA A 178 -3.05 -5.87 -15.81
C ALA A 178 -3.75 -4.92 -16.81
N GLY A 179 -3.24 -3.70 -16.99
CA GLY A 179 -3.86 -2.68 -17.83
C GLY A 179 -5.21 -2.18 -17.28
N ILE A 180 -5.33 -2.08 -15.94
CA ILE A 180 -6.54 -1.64 -15.26
C ILE A 180 -6.48 -0.12 -15.09
N ASP A 181 -7.47 0.59 -15.60
CA ASP A 181 -7.60 2.04 -15.40
C ASP A 181 -8.12 2.40 -13.99
N PHE A 182 -7.98 3.66 -13.61
CA PHE A 182 -8.36 4.15 -12.28
C PHE A 182 -9.83 3.91 -11.94
N ASN A 183 -10.75 4.18 -12.88
CA ASN A 183 -12.19 4.04 -12.65
C ASN A 183 -12.58 2.58 -12.49
N THR A 184 -12.07 1.72 -13.34
CA THR A 184 -12.28 0.27 -13.27
C THR A 184 -11.76 -0.27 -11.94
N PHE A 185 -10.56 0.14 -11.51
CA PHE A 185 -9.99 -0.26 -10.23
C PHE A 185 -10.88 0.20 -9.07
N PHE A 186 -11.22 1.48 -9.03
CA PHE A 186 -12.05 2.04 -7.95
C PHE A 186 -13.45 1.43 -7.91
N SER A 187 -14.08 1.17 -9.06
CA SER A 187 -15.43 0.58 -9.12
C SER A 187 -15.48 -0.85 -8.58
N HIS A 188 -14.40 -1.63 -8.76
CA HIS A 188 -14.31 -3.00 -8.23
C HIS A 188 -13.90 -3.00 -6.75
N MET A 189 -12.92 -2.19 -6.38
CA MET A 189 -12.35 -2.23 -5.04
C MET A 189 -13.10 -1.37 -4.02
N GLY A 190 -13.68 -0.25 -4.44
CA GLY A 190 -14.31 0.72 -3.55
C GLY A 190 -15.45 0.12 -2.71
N GLY A 191 -16.28 -0.74 -3.29
CA GLY A 191 -17.37 -1.42 -2.58
C GLY A 191 -16.88 -2.38 -1.51
N ILE A 192 -15.83 -3.16 -1.81
CA ILE A 192 -15.18 -4.08 -0.85
C ILE A 192 -14.53 -3.29 0.28
N VAL A 193 -13.79 -2.22 -0.05
CA VAL A 193 -13.12 -1.38 0.94
C VAL A 193 -14.12 -0.68 1.85
N LEU A 194 -15.25 -0.19 1.31
CA LEU A 194 -16.32 0.38 2.14
C LEU A 194 -16.87 -0.64 3.15
N ALA A 195 -17.13 -1.87 2.70
CA ALA A 195 -17.60 -2.94 3.59
C ALA A 195 -16.55 -3.31 4.65
N ALA A 196 -15.28 -3.42 4.25
CA ALA A 196 -14.15 -3.69 5.14
C ALA A 196 -13.94 -2.54 6.15
N TRP A 197 -14.03 -1.29 5.72
CA TRP A 197 -13.94 -0.09 6.57
C TRP A 197 -15.01 -0.11 7.68
N ILE A 198 -16.27 -0.37 7.31
CA ILE A 198 -17.37 -0.52 8.29
C ILE A 198 -17.03 -1.65 9.28
N ALA A 199 -16.59 -2.80 8.77
CA ALA A 199 -16.29 -3.97 9.57
C ALA A 199 -15.15 -3.71 10.57
N ILE A 200 -14.07 -3.03 10.14
CA ILE A 200 -12.96 -2.62 11.02
C ILE A 200 -13.44 -1.68 12.12
N LEU A 201 -14.22 -0.66 11.81
CA LEU A 201 -14.73 0.26 12.82
C LEU A 201 -15.53 -0.46 13.89
N PHE A 202 -16.39 -1.43 13.49
CA PHE A 202 -17.11 -2.27 14.43
C PHE A 202 -16.16 -3.18 15.22
N ALA A 203 -15.19 -3.82 14.56
CA ALA A 203 -14.20 -4.66 15.23
C ALA A 203 -13.40 -3.87 16.28
N LEU A 204 -12.92 -2.69 15.94
CA LEU A 204 -12.18 -1.81 16.86
C LEU A 204 -13.03 -1.35 18.05
N ARG A 205 -14.35 -1.10 17.85
CA ARG A 205 -15.26 -0.81 18.96
C ARG A 205 -15.26 -1.91 20.00
N PHE A 206 -15.24 -3.18 19.58
CA PHE A 206 -15.25 -4.33 20.50
C PHE A 206 -13.85 -4.62 21.05
N LEU A 207 -12.83 -4.61 20.22
CA LEU A 207 -11.46 -4.95 20.58
C LEU A 207 -10.83 -3.90 21.52
N CYS A 208 -11.12 -2.61 21.29
CA CYS A 208 -10.60 -1.50 22.09
C CYS A 208 -11.58 -0.98 23.14
N ARG A 209 -12.67 -1.71 23.42
CA ARG A 209 -13.77 -1.23 24.29
C ARG A 209 -13.31 -0.71 25.65
N HIS A 210 -12.36 -1.38 26.31
CA HIS A 210 -11.89 -0.98 27.62
C HIS A 210 -11.17 0.37 27.61
N SER A 211 -10.39 0.64 26.58
CA SER A 211 -9.68 1.92 26.42
C SER A 211 -10.62 3.05 25.97
N LEU A 212 -11.67 2.74 25.22
CA LEU A 212 -12.61 3.73 24.67
C LEU A 212 -13.75 4.14 25.65
N HIS A 213 -13.88 3.48 26.80
CA HIS A 213 -14.88 3.82 27.81
C HIS A 213 -14.35 4.76 28.93
N VAL A 214 -13.06 5.05 28.94
CA VAL A 214 -12.46 5.98 29.91
C VAL A 214 -12.96 7.40 29.60
N ALA A 215 -13.49 8.12 30.60
CA ALA A 215 -13.94 9.50 30.38
C ALA A 215 -12.76 10.39 30.03
N THR A 216 -12.90 11.25 29.03
CA THR A 216 -11.93 12.29 28.72
C THR A 216 -11.86 13.31 29.86
N GLN A 217 -10.67 13.57 30.37
CA GLN A 217 -10.44 14.53 31.45
C GLN A 217 -9.90 15.87 30.95
N GLY A 218 -9.60 15.98 29.65
CA GLY A 218 -9.08 17.16 28.99
C GLY A 218 -10.06 17.78 28.02
N SER A 219 -9.91 19.06 27.71
CA SER A 219 -10.52 19.73 26.57
C SER A 219 -9.45 19.98 25.52
N PHE A 220 -9.80 19.77 24.27
CA PHE A 220 -8.89 20.10 23.17
C PHE A 220 -9.06 21.59 22.82
N GLU A 221 -8.25 22.44 23.46
CA GLU A 221 -8.25 23.89 23.27
C GLU A 221 -7.10 24.40 22.40
N GLU A 222 -6.18 23.48 21.99
CA GLU A 222 -5.07 23.89 21.13
C GLU A 222 -5.58 24.38 19.77
N ASN A 223 -5.28 25.63 19.48
CA ASN A 223 -5.50 26.24 18.18
C ASN A 223 -4.32 25.92 17.27
N PHE A 224 -4.40 24.81 16.54
CA PHE A 224 -3.48 24.62 15.43
C PHE A 224 -3.73 25.69 14.39
N GLN A 225 -2.73 26.52 14.16
CA GLN A 225 -2.81 27.59 13.17
C GLN A 225 -2.21 27.08 11.85
N PHE A 226 -2.89 27.39 10.77
CA PHE A 226 -2.29 27.25 9.46
C PHE A 226 -1.02 28.10 9.37
N HIS A 227 0.11 27.48 9.04
CA HIS A 227 1.33 28.21 8.75
C HIS A 227 1.22 28.88 7.37
N ASN A 228 0.58 28.20 6.40
CA ASN A 228 0.31 28.73 5.08
C ASN A 228 -1.03 28.23 4.51
N ARG A 229 -2.13 28.86 4.94
CA ARG A 229 -3.49 28.52 4.48
C ARG A 229 -3.68 28.68 2.98
N LYS A 230 -2.97 29.62 2.36
CA LYS A 230 -3.07 29.84 0.92
C LYS A 230 -2.50 28.65 0.16
N LEU A 231 -1.29 28.21 0.53
CA LEU A 231 -0.63 27.04 -0.08
C LEU A 231 -1.47 25.77 0.16
N TRP A 232 -2.01 25.57 1.36
CA TRP A 232 -2.92 24.47 1.66
C TRP A 232 -4.11 24.42 0.71
N ASN A 233 -4.82 25.53 0.54
CA ASN A 233 -5.98 25.59 -0.35
C ASN A 233 -5.58 25.37 -1.81
N GLN A 234 -4.44 25.89 -2.25
CA GLN A 234 -3.90 25.65 -3.59
C GLN A 234 -3.59 24.17 -3.81
N SER A 235 -2.95 23.51 -2.85
CA SER A 235 -2.65 22.08 -2.91
C SER A 235 -3.94 21.24 -2.95
N LEU A 236 -4.95 21.59 -2.14
CA LEU A 236 -6.24 20.90 -2.19
C LEU A 236 -6.96 21.08 -3.54
N CYS A 237 -6.88 22.27 -4.14
CA CYS A 237 -7.44 22.51 -5.48
C CYS A 237 -6.71 21.66 -6.53
N VAL A 238 -5.38 21.56 -6.45
CA VAL A 238 -4.58 20.72 -7.36
C VAL A 238 -4.90 19.25 -7.17
N LEU A 239 -4.98 18.77 -5.92
CA LEU A 239 -5.39 17.38 -5.64
C LEU A 239 -6.81 17.10 -6.17
N GLY A 240 -7.76 18.01 -5.96
CA GLY A 240 -9.11 17.88 -6.52
C GLY A 240 -9.12 17.82 -8.05
N LEU A 241 -8.30 18.65 -8.71
CA LEU A 241 -8.10 18.60 -10.16
C LEU A 241 -7.48 17.23 -10.58
N MET A 242 -6.49 16.75 -9.84
CA MET A 242 -5.87 15.44 -10.12
C MET A 242 -6.89 14.31 -10.01
N VAL A 243 -7.76 14.30 -9.01
CA VAL A 243 -8.84 13.30 -8.90
C VAL A 243 -9.74 13.34 -10.15
N VAL A 244 -10.14 14.51 -10.60
CA VAL A 244 -10.92 14.66 -11.84
C VAL A 244 -10.12 14.14 -13.04
N LEU A 245 -8.85 14.49 -13.16
CA LEU A 245 -7.99 14.01 -14.24
C LEU A 245 -7.79 12.49 -14.18
N PHE A 246 -7.65 11.88 -12.99
CA PHE A 246 -7.61 10.43 -12.83
C PHE A 246 -8.90 9.75 -13.28
N MET A 247 -10.07 10.38 -13.12
CA MET A 247 -11.33 9.84 -13.64
C MET A 247 -11.40 9.86 -15.18
N PHE A 248 -10.74 10.81 -15.82
CA PHE A 248 -10.79 10.99 -17.28
C PHE A 248 -9.50 10.59 -18.00
N HIS A 249 -8.44 10.15 -17.30
CA HIS A 249 -7.12 9.91 -17.88
C HIS A 249 -7.15 8.92 -19.04
N HIS A 250 -7.94 7.85 -18.93
CA HIS A 250 -8.09 6.86 -19.99
C HIS A 250 -8.75 7.45 -21.24
N ALA A 251 -9.81 8.27 -21.07
CA ALA A 251 -10.52 8.91 -22.18
C ALA A 251 -9.65 9.91 -22.96
N ILE A 252 -8.67 10.54 -22.28
CA ILE A 252 -7.72 11.49 -22.90
C ILE A 252 -6.40 10.83 -23.32
N GLY A 253 -6.26 9.51 -23.13
CA GLY A 253 -5.08 8.74 -23.48
C GLY A 253 -3.85 9.04 -22.59
N TRP A 254 -4.06 9.48 -21.36
CA TRP A 254 -2.99 9.76 -20.42
C TRP A 254 -2.69 8.56 -19.53
N ALA A 255 -1.40 8.33 -19.26
CA ALA A 255 -0.99 7.42 -18.21
C ALA A 255 -1.17 8.06 -16.81
N PRO A 256 -1.39 7.29 -15.74
CA PRO A 256 -1.58 7.83 -14.38
C PRO A 256 -0.44 8.76 -13.91
N TRP A 257 0.81 8.44 -14.24
CA TRP A 257 1.94 9.29 -13.87
C TRP A 257 1.89 10.69 -14.51
N MET A 258 1.29 10.82 -15.70
CA MET A 258 1.14 12.12 -16.35
C MET A 258 0.20 13.05 -15.57
N VAL A 259 -0.84 12.49 -14.95
CA VAL A 259 -1.74 13.23 -14.06
C VAL A 259 -0.97 13.76 -12.86
N ALA A 260 -0.21 12.88 -12.19
CA ALA A 260 0.57 13.27 -11.02
C ALA A 260 1.66 14.31 -11.35
N ALA A 261 2.39 14.12 -12.46
CA ALA A 261 3.39 15.07 -12.93
C ALA A 261 2.80 16.43 -13.29
N THR A 262 1.61 16.45 -13.92
CA THR A 262 0.87 17.68 -14.22
C THR A 262 0.44 18.38 -12.93
N GLY A 263 -0.07 17.63 -11.94
CA GLY A 263 -0.44 18.16 -10.64
C GLY A 263 0.76 18.78 -9.91
N LEU A 264 1.88 18.07 -9.84
CA LEU A 264 3.12 18.57 -9.24
C LEU A 264 3.62 19.84 -9.94
N THR A 265 3.70 19.81 -11.27
CA THR A 265 4.14 20.96 -12.05
C THR A 265 3.24 22.17 -11.81
N LEU A 266 1.92 21.98 -11.87
CA LEU A 266 0.96 23.05 -11.62
C LEU A 266 1.12 23.63 -10.21
N LEU A 267 1.29 22.75 -9.19
CA LEU A 267 1.47 23.18 -7.81
C LEU A 267 2.74 24.01 -7.63
N LEU A 268 3.86 23.58 -8.21
CA LEU A 268 5.14 24.31 -8.17
C LEU A 268 5.03 25.69 -8.85
N PHE A 269 4.32 25.79 -9.98
CA PHE A 269 4.11 27.09 -10.65
C PHE A 269 3.19 28.03 -9.87
N ILE A 270 2.14 27.51 -9.22
CA ILE A 270 1.23 28.30 -8.40
C ILE A 270 1.89 28.72 -7.09
N ALA A 271 2.65 27.81 -6.48
CA ALA A 271 3.36 27.98 -5.21
C ALA A 271 4.75 28.55 -5.41
N ARG A 272 4.87 29.72 -6.01
CA ARG A 272 6.15 30.36 -6.45
C ARG A 272 7.27 30.43 -5.40
N HIS A 273 6.95 30.26 -4.13
CA HIS A 273 7.90 30.34 -3.01
C HIS A 273 8.39 28.96 -2.56
N VAL A 274 7.87 27.88 -3.17
CA VAL A 274 8.32 26.50 -2.89
C VAL A 274 9.48 26.19 -3.81
N GLU A 275 10.64 25.93 -3.23
CA GLU A 275 11.81 25.48 -3.96
C GLU A 275 11.66 23.99 -4.30
N LEU A 276 11.91 23.64 -5.57
CA LEU A 276 11.83 22.24 -6.02
C LEU A 276 12.79 21.35 -5.22
N GLU A 277 13.98 21.86 -4.88
CA GLU A 277 14.97 21.15 -4.10
C GLU A 277 14.39 20.67 -2.77
N HIS A 278 13.72 21.56 -2.03
CA HIS A 278 13.09 21.21 -0.74
C HIS A 278 11.96 20.19 -0.91
N ALA A 279 11.15 20.30 -1.95
CA ALA A 279 10.12 19.30 -2.23
C ALA A 279 10.71 17.93 -2.57
N MET A 280 11.88 17.88 -3.19
CA MET A 280 12.55 16.64 -3.57
C MET A 280 13.34 16.00 -2.41
N GLU A 281 13.78 16.78 -1.41
CA GLU A 281 14.46 16.26 -0.20
C GLU A 281 13.58 15.28 0.59
N GLU A 282 12.29 15.50 0.61
CA GLU A 282 11.31 14.65 1.33
C GLU A 282 10.84 13.44 0.51
N VAL A 283 11.28 13.32 -0.76
CA VAL A 283 10.97 12.16 -1.58
C VAL A 283 11.83 10.98 -1.14
N GLU A 284 11.21 9.87 -0.81
CA GLU A 284 11.90 8.64 -0.39
C GLU A 284 12.66 7.98 -1.56
N MET A 285 13.80 8.55 -1.95
CA MET A 285 14.64 8.02 -3.02
C MET A 285 15.02 6.54 -2.85
N PRO A 286 15.31 6.03 -1.63
CA PRO A 286 15.56 4.61 -1.42
C PRO A 286 14.40 3.72 -1.84
N LEU A 287 13.15 4.16 -1.63
CA LEU A 287 11.96 3.44 -2.05
C LEU A 287 11.83 3.41 -3.58
N LEU A 288 12.06 4.53 -4.25
CA LEU A 288 12.04 4.58 -5.72
C LEU A 288 13.13 3.69 -6.33
N MET A 289 14.35 3.70 -5.77
CA MET A 289 15.45 2.82 -6.19
C MET A 289 15.13 1.34 -5.93
N PHE A 290 14.46 1.04 -4.84
CA PHE A 290 13.96 -0.31 -4.56
C PHE A 290 13.02 -0.79 -5.67
N PHE A 291 12.04 0.03 -6.10
CA PHE A 291 11.13 -0.32 -7.19
C PHE A 291 11.87 -0.55 -8.51
N VAL A 292 12.76 0.37 -8.89
CA VAL A 292 13.54 0.22 -10.13
C VAL A 292 14.33 -1.09 -10.11
N ALA A 293 15.04 -1.36 -9.02
CA ALA A 293 15.83 -2.59 -8.89
C ALA A 293 14.94 -3.85 -8.89
N LEU A 294 13.79 -3.79 -8.23
CA LEU A 294 12.85 -4.89 -8.19
C LEU A 294 12.29 -5.22 -9.58
N PHE A 295 11.88 -4.21 -10.35
CA PHE A 295 11.42 -4.39 -11.73
C PHE A 295 12.51 -4.97 -12.63
N VAL A 296 13.74 -4.47 -12.53
CA VAL A 296 14.88 -5.04 -13.29
C VAL A 296 15.10 -6.51 -12.94
N MET A 297 15.07 -6.87 -11.67
CA MET A 297 15.27 -8.24 -11.21
C MET A 297 14.14 -9.15 -11.67
N VAL A 298 12.87 -8.74 -11.48
CA VAL A 298 11.68 -9.51 -11.87
C VAL A 298 11.58 -9.65 -13.38
N GLY A 299 11.89 -8.59 -14.15
CA GLY A 299 11.95 -8.63 -15.61
C GLY A 299 12.95 -9.66 -16.15
N GLY A 300 14.09 -9.84 -15.48
CA GLY A 300 15.04 -10.90 -15.82
C GLY A 300 14.47 -12.30 -15.56
N VAL A 301 13.75 -12.49 -14.45
CA VAL A 301 13.08 -13.76 -14.15
C VAL A 301 12.00 -14.08 -15.20
N GLU A 302 11.24 -13.07 -15.63
CA GLU A 302 10.24 -13.18 -16.70
C GLU A 302 10.91 -13.58 -18.02
N GLN A 303 11.97 -12.90 -18.43
CA GLN A 303 12.71 -13.21 -19.66
C GLN A 303 13.36 -14.61 -19.64
N SER A 304 13.69 -15.16 -18.47
CA SER A 304 14.15 -16.54 -18.33
C SER A 304 13.02 -17.57 -18.48
N ARG A 305 11.74 -17.14 -18.42
CA ARG A 305 10.52 -17.96 -18.42
C ARG A 305 10.36 -18.86 -17.19
N PHE A 306 11.10 -18.57 -16.10
CA PHE A 306 11.01 -19.35 -14.87
C PHE A 306 9.62 -19.30 -14.24
N LEU A 307 8.96 -18.13 -14.30
CA LEU A 307 7.62 -17.95 -13.73
C LEU A 307 6.53 -18.64 -14.56
N GLU A 308 6.70 -18.74 -15.88
CA GLU A 308 5.83 -19.58 -16.72
C GLU A 308 5.99 -21.07 -16.33
N TYR A 309 7.24 -21.51 -16.05
CA TYR A 309 7.50 -22.88 -15.56
C TYR A 309 6.79 -23.14 -14.22
N ILE A 310 6.78 -22.17 -13.29
CA ILE A 310 6.01 -22.28 -12.03
C ILE A 310 4.50 -22.26 -12.33
N GLY A 311 4.04 -21.37 -13.20
CA GLY A 311 2.63 -21.20 -13.55
C GLY A 311 1.96 -22.48 -14.06
N GLN A 312 2.70 -23.34 -14.78
CA GLN A 312 2.14 -24.61 -15.28
C GLN A 312 1.69 -25.57 -14.15
N PHE A 313 2.24 -25.47 -12.95
CA PHE A 313 1.83 -26.30 -11.81
C PHE A 313 0.59 -25.72 -11.11
N ILE A 314 0.34 -24.42 -11.24
CA ILE A 314 -0.80 -23.73 -10.63
C ILE A 314 -2.03 -23.83 -11.55
N LEU A 315 -1.80 -23.87 -12.86
CA LEU A 315 -2.84 -23.87 -13.89
C LEU A 315 -3.94 -24.92 -13.69
N PRO A 316 -3.66 -26.20 -13.42
CA PRO A 316 -4.71 -27.22 -13.26
C PRO A 316 -5.64 -26.92 -12.08
N PHE A 317 -5.12 -26.28 -11.02
CA PHE A 317 -5.90 -25.88 -9.86
C PHE A 317 -6.87 -24.74 -10.19
N ILE A 318 -6.40 -23.73 -10.96
CA ILE A 318 -7.25 -22.60 -11.38
C ILE A 318 -8.36 -23.06 -12.31
N GLN A 319 -8.06 -24.02 -13.22
CA GLN A 319 -9.02 -24.54 -14.19
C GLN A 319 -10.13 -25.41 -13.57
N GLN A 320 -9.93 -25.98 -12.39
CA GLN A 320 -10.94 -26.79 -11.71
C GLN A 320 -12.10 -25.94 -11.19
N ASP A 321 -11.79 -24.86 -10.48
CA ASP A 321 -12.77 -23.93 -9.93
C ASP A 321 -12.14 -22.56 -9.76
N LEU A 322 -12.51 -21.63 -10.62
CA LEU A 322 -11.94 -20.28 -10.63
C LEU A 322 -12.29 -19.49 -9.36
N LEU A 323 -13.50 -19.66 -8.80
CA LEU A 323 -13.88 -18.98 -7.56
C LEU A 323 -13.06 -19.50 -6.38
N VAL A 324 -12.92 -20.82 -6.25
CA VAL A 324 -12.11 -21.41 -5.17
C VAL A 324 -10.65 -21.00 -5.32
N ALA A 325 -10.08 -21.07 -6.52
CA ALA A 325 -8.72 -20.64 -6.78
C ALA A 325 -8.49 -19.15 -6.41
N THR A 326 -9.47 -18.31 -6.73
CA THR A 326 -9.43 -16.87 -6.41
C THR A 326 -9.47 -16.62 -4.90
N LEU A 327 -10.36 -17.29 -4.18
CA LEU A 327 -10.43 -17.16 -2.72
C LEU A 327 -9.17 -17.71 -2.04
N VAL A 328 -8.64 -18.84 -2.52
CA VAL A 328 -7.37 -19.39 -2.01
C VAL A 328 -6.23 -18.40 -2.24
N LEU A 329 -6.12 -17.81 -3.43
CA LEU A 329 -5.12 -16.79 -3.70
C LEU A 329 -5.26 -15.58 -2.75
N MET A 330 -6.48 -15.08 -2.55
CA MET A 330 -6.76 -13.97 -1.63
C MET A 330 -6.26 -14.26 -0.21
N TRP A 331 -6.56 -15.44 0.33
CA TRP A 331 -6.15 -15.82 1.69
C TRP A 331 -4.66 -16.13 1.78
N VAL A 332 -4.09 -16.81 0.81
CA VAL A 332 -2.64 -17.08 0.76
C VAL A 332 -1.86 -15.76 0.64
N ALA A 333 -2.30 -14.88 -0.25
CA ALA A 333 -1.72 -13.55 -0.39
C ALA A 333 -1.79 -12.76 0.93
N ALA A 334 -2.92 -12.81 1.63
CA ALA A 334 -3.07 -12.13 2.90
C ALA A 334 -2.17 -12.70 4.01
N ILE A 335 -2.06 -14.02 4.11
CA ILE A 335 -1.20 -14.67 5.12
C ILE A 335 0.27 -14.35 4.84
N LEU A 336 0.69 -14.43 3.58
CA LEU A 336 2.07 -14.13 3.20
C LEU A 336 2.37 -12.64 3.36
N SER A 337 1.46 -11.76 2.96
CA SER A 337 1.60 -10.31 3.15
C SER A 337 1.62 -9.90 4.63
N ALA A 338 0.95 -10.64 5.51
CA ALA A 338 1.07 -10.42 6.94
C ALA A 338 2.49 -10.72 7.49
N MET A 339 3.25 -11.57 6.81
CA MET A 339 4.60 -11.99 7.22
C MET A 339 5.70 -11.26 6.46
N ILE A 340 5.38 -10.75 5.28
CA ILE A 340 6.30 -10.20 4.29
C ILE A 340 5.72 -8.88 3.81
N ASP A 341 6.56 -7.88 3.51
CA ASP A 341 6.10 -6.61 2.96
C ASP A 341 5.27 -6.81 1.66
N ASN A 342 4.22 -6.00 1.49
CA ASN A 342 3.25 -6.07 0.41
C ASN A 342 3.89 -5.99 -0.99
N ILE A 343 4.88 -5.12 -1.15
CA ILE A 343 5.46 -4.75 -2.44
C ILE A 343 6.24 -5.92 -3.08
N PRO A 344 7.22 -6.54 -2.39
CA PRO A 344 7.97 -7.66 -2.98
C PRO A 344 7.09 -8.85 -3.32
N PHE A 345 6.10 -9.14 -2.48
CA PHE A 345 5.18 -10.24 -2.73
C PHE A 345 4.35 -10.00 -4.00
N THR A 346 3.80 -8.78 -4.15
CA THR A 346 3.05 -8.38 -5.35
C THR A 346 3.90 -8.50 -6.61
N ALA A 347 5.14 -7.99 -6.56
CA ALA A 347 6.06 -8.07 -7.68
C ALA A 347 6.37 -9.52 -8.12
N ALA A 348 6.43 -10.46 -7.17
CA ALA A 348 6.63 -11.86 -7.47
C ALA A 348 5.38 -12.52 -8.09
N MET A 349 4.18 -12.09 -7.67
CA MET A 349 2.93 -12.69 -8.12
C MET A 349 2.48 -12.20 -9.50
N ILE A 350 2.77 -10.95 -9.87
CA ILE A 350 2.37 -10.36 -11.15
C ILE A 350 2.82 -11.21 -12.35
N PRO A 351 4.09 -11.57 -12.52
CA PRO A 351 4.53 -12.37 -13.66
C PRO A 351 3.95 -13.79 -13.67
N ILE A 352 3.64 -14.36 -12.48
CA ILE A 352 2.97 -15.66 -12.39
C ILE A 352 1.56 -15.56 -12.99
N LEU A 353 0.79 -14.51 -12.63
CA LEU A 353 -0.54 -14.30 -13.17
C LEU A 353 -0.51 -14.01 -14.67
N LEU A 354 0.43 -13.19 -15.15
CA LEU A 354 0.64 -12.95 -16.57
C LEU A 354 0.98 -14.24 -17.33
N GLY A 355 1.82 -15.10 -16.73
CA GLY A 355 2.17 -16.41 -17.30
C GLY A 355 0.96 -17.37 -17.40
N VAL A 356 0.03 -17.31 -16.46
CA VAL A 356 -1.23 -18.06 -16.50
C VAL A 356 -2.18 -17.46 -17.54
N GLU A 357 -2.28 -16.13 -17.63
CA GLU A 357 -3.08 -15.40 -18.63
C GLU A 357 -2.64 -15.76 -20.06
N ALA A 358 -1.33 -15.83 -20.31
CA ALA A 358 -0.75 -16.21 -21.59
C ALA A 358 -1.17 -17.63 -22.05
N GLN A 359 -1.62 -18.48 -21.12
CA GLN A 359 -2.15 -19.82 -21.43
C GLN A 359 -3.66 -19.83 -21.70
N GLY A 360 -4.29 -18.64 -21.84
CA GLY A 360 -5.69 -18.47 -22.19
C GLY A 360 -6.69 -18.64 -21.04
N VAL A 361 -6.22 -18.54 -19.80
CA VAL A 361 -7.07 -18.61 -18.60
C VAL A 361 -7.55 -17.22 -18.22
N ASN A 362 -8.81 -17.10 -17.82
CA ASN A 362 -9.33 -15.86 -17.24
C ASN A 362 -8.72 -15.61 -15.86
N VAL A 363 -7.76 -14.70 -15.80
CA VAL A 363 -7.10 -14.28 -14.54
C VAL A 363 -7.72 -13.02 -13.93
N THR A 364 -8.77 -12.48 -14.55
CA THR A 364 -9.44 -11.24 -14.09
C THR A 364 -9.73 -11.25 -12.58
N PRO A 365 -10.43 -12.27 -12.02
CA PRO A 365 -10.72 -12.27 -10.58
C PRO A 365 -9.47 -12.47 -9.71
N LEU A 366 -8.41 -13.07 -10.25
CA LEU A 366 -7.16 -13.29 -9.52
C LEU A 366 -6.42 -11.97 -9.26
N TRP A 367 -6.50 -11.00 -10.17
CA TRP A 367 -5.94 -9.67 -9.96
C TRP A 367 -6.58 -8.94 -8.78
N TRP A 368 -7.92 -9.01 -8.70
CA TRP A 368 -8.66 -8.43 -7.57
C TRP A 368 -8.36 -9.16 -6.26
N ALA A 369 -8.29 -10.49 -6.31
CA ALA A 369 -7.94 -11.30 -5.14
C ALA A 369 -6.54 -10.99 -4.62
N LEU A 370 -5.57 -10.79 -5.52
CA LEU A 370 -4.21 -10.39 -5.16
C LEU A 370 -4.20 -9.01 -4.47
N ALA A 371 -4.88 -8.01 -5.07
CA ALA A 371 -4.95 -6.67 -4.49
C ALA A 371 -5.59 -6.66 -3.09
N ILE A 372 -6.72 -7.36 -2.91
CA ILE A 372 -7.41 -7.47 -1.62
C ILE A 372 -6.52 -8.22 -0.61
N GLY A 373 -5.99 -9.37 -1.03
CA GLY A 373 -5.18 -10.23 -0.16
C GLY A 373 -3.94 -9.51 0.34
N VAL A 374 -3.21 -8.88 -0.56
CA VAL A 374 -1.98 -8.15 -0.22
C VAL A 374 -2.28 -6.95 0.68
N GLY A 375 -3.17 -6.06 0.25
CA GLY A 375 -3.40 -4.81 0.96
C GLY A 375 -4.07 -5.00 2.33
N MET A 376 -5.04 -5.92 2.46
CA MET A 376 -5.66 -6.20 3.75
C MET A 376 -4.83 -7.14 4.61
N GLY A 377 -4.00 -7.99 4.00
CA GLY A 377 -3.13 -8.93 4.68
C GLY A 377 -2.05 -8.24 5.51
N GLY A 378 -1.52 -7.13 5.05
CA GLY A 378 -0.56 -6.30 5.79
C GLY A 378 -0.99 -5.99 7.22
N ASN A 379 -2.28 -5.85 7.45
CA ASN A 379 -2.86 -5.63 8.79
C ASN A 379 -2.67 -6.80 9.78
N GLY A 380 -2.27 -7.99 9.30
CA GLY A 380 -2.18 -9.21 10.11
C GLY A 380 -1.12 -9.18 11.18
N THR A 381 0.01 -8.54 10.92
CA THR A 381 1.10 -8.39 11.88
C THR A 381 1.60 -6.95 11.96
N HIS A 382 2.33 -6.64 13.02
CA HIS A 382 2.96 -5.34 13.24
C HIS A 382 4.09 -5.02 12.24
N ILE A 383 4.50 -6.00 11.44
CA ILE A 383 5.55 -5.89 10.43
C ILE A 383 5.02 -6.11 9.01
N GLY A 384 3.75 -6.46 8.85
CA GLY A 384 3.17 -6.81 7.55
C GLY A 384 2.98 -5.62 6.60
N SER A 385 3.10 -4.39 7.10
CA SER A 385 3.08 -3.15 6.31
C SER A 385 4.07 -2.15 6.88
N THR A 386 4.72 -1.36 6.03
CA THR A 386 5.62 -0.27 6.45
C THR A 386 4.87 0.76 7.31
N ALA A 387 3.58 1.02 7.04
CA ALA A 387 2.73 1.87 7.85
C ALA A 387 2.59 1.35 9.30
N ASN A 388 2.44 0.03 9.46
CA ASN A 388 2.36 -0.61 10.76
C ASN A 388 3.66 -0.48 11.54
N VAL A 389 4.80 -0.73 10.88
CA VAL A 389 6.13 -0.59 11.48
C VAL A 389 6.34 0.84 11.98
N TYR A 390 5.95 1.84 11.20
CA TYR A 390 6.05 3.24 11.63
C TYR A 390 5.23 3.52 12.90
N ILE A 391 3.97 3.11 12.92
CA ILE A 391 3.07 3.32 14.07
C ILE A 391 3.58 2.60 15.32
N VAL A 392 4.09 1.38 15.18
CA VAL A 392 4.71 0.63 16.29
C VAL A 392 5.94 1.38 16.83
N THR A 393 6.86 1.78 15.94
CA THR A 393 8.06 2.53 16.30
C THR A 393 7.73 3.85 16.98
N LEU A 394 6.72 4.58 16.50
CA LEU A 394 6.23 5.81 17.11
C LEU A 394 5.72 5.55 18.53
N SER A 395 4.94 4.48 18.74
CA SER A 395 4.41 4.11 20.06
C SER A 395 5.53 3.72 21.05
N GLU A 396 6.55 2.99 20.57
CA GLU A 396 7.71 2.61 21.37
C GLU A 396 8.57 3.83 21.79
N ARG A 397 8.76 4.78 20.88
CA ARG A 397 9.44 6.05 21.19
C ARG A 397 8.67 6.81 22.28
N LEU A 398 7.35 6.93 22.11
CA LEU A 398 6.49 7.58 23.10
C LEU A 398 6.55 6.88 24.46
N ALA A 399 6.55 5.55 24.50
CA ALA A 399 6.67 4.76 25.73
C ALA A 399 8.01 5.01 26.45
N LYS A 400 9.11 5.10 25.70
CA LYS A 400 10.44 5.43 26.24
C LYS A 400 10.51 6.86 26.76
N GLU A 401 10.02 7.83 26.00
CA GLU A 401 10.03 9.25 26.40
C GLU A 401 9.20 9.51 27.65
N ARG A 402 8.08 8.81 27.80
CA ARG A 402 7.18 8.94 28.95
C ARG A 402 7.51 8.00 30.10
N ASN A 403 8.48 7.10 29.93
CA ASN A 403 8.78 6.00 30.84
C ASN A 403 7.53 5.20 31.26
N ASP A 404 6.63 4.98 30.28
CA ASP A 404 5.37 4.25 30.43
C ASP A 404 5.26 3.13 29.39
N PRO A 405 5.58 1.87 29.75
CA PRO A 405 5.52 0.74 28.84
C PRO A 405 4.12 0.45 28.27
N SER A 406 3.05 0.96 28.93
CA SER A 406 1.67 0.75 28.46
C SER A 406 1.34 1.50 27.17
N LEU A 407 2.19 2.45 26.78
CA LEU A 407 2.08 3.23 25.56
C LEU A 407 2.74 2.55 24.35
N ALA A 408 3.42 1.42 24.54
CA ALA A 408 4.04 0.66 23.44
C ALA A 408 3.04 -0.33 22.82
N ILE A 409 2.94 -0.30 21.49
CA ILE A 409 2.23 -1.33 20.73
C ILE A 409 3.18 -2.51 20.53
N THR A 410 3.08 -3.49 21.44
CA THR A 410 3.89 -4.72 21.35
C THR A 410 3.33 -5.66 20.27
N PRO A 411 4.12 -6.66 19.79
CA PRO A 411 3.63 -7.69 18.89
C PRO A 411 2.38 -8.42 19.43
N TRP A 412 2.29 -8.56 20.76
CA TRP A 412 1.12 -9.17 21.42
C TRP A 412 -0.12 -8.28 21.39
N VAL A 413 0.03 -6.97 21.55
CA VAL A 413 -1.07 -6.00 21.40
C VAL A 413 -1.59 -6.04 19.97
N TRP A 414 -0.66 -6.07 18.99
CA TRP A 414 -1.02 -6.18 17.58
C TRP A 414 -1.77 -7.48 17.28
N PHE A 415 -1.25 -8.61 17.73
CA PHE A 415 -1.89 -9.92 17.54
C PHE A 415 -3.33 -9.97 18.11
N ARG A 416 -3.59 -9.25 19.18
CA ARG A 416 -4.93 -9.18 19.79
C ARG A 416 -5.92 -8.27 19.06
N ILE A 417 -5.43 -7.28 18.29
CA ILE A 417 -6.28 -6.26 17.67
C ILE A 417 -6.14 -6.28 16.15
N GLY A 418 -4.93 -6.20 15.62
CA GLY A 418 -4.67 -6.14 14.18
C GLY A 418 -5.01 -7.44 13.46
N THR A 419 -4.54 -8.59 13.97
CA THR A 419 -4.83 -9.90 13.36
C THR A 419 -6.34 -10.21 13.30
N PRO A 420 -7.13 -10.02 14.38
CA PRO A 420 -8.59 -10.17 14.29
C PRO A 420 -9.25 -9.16 13.34
N ALA A 421 -8.75 -7.92 13.27
CA ALA A 421 -9.24 -6.92 12.31
C ALA A 421 -8.99 -7.38 10.87
N MET A 422 -7.78 -7.86 10.56
CA MET A 422 -7.46 -8.45 9.25
C MET A 422 -8.40 -9.62 8.92
N LEU A 423 -8.61 -10.56 9.85
CA LEU A 423 -9.49 -11.70 9.61
C LEU A 423 -10.92 -11.25 9.31
N VAL A 424 -11.43 -10.26 10.04
CA VAL A 424 -12.78 -9.71 9.81
C VAL A 424 -12.86 -9.08 8.41
N THR A 425 -11.86 -8.29 7.99
CA THR A 425 -11.87 -7.68 6.66
C THR A 425 -11.77 -8.71 5.55
N LEU A 426 -10.94 -9.74 5.69
CA LEU A 426 -10.81 -10.82 4.71
C LEU A 426 -12.09 -11.66 4.60
N VAL A 427 -12.75 -11.97 5.72
CA VAL A 427 -14.04 -12.67 5.70
C VAL A 427 -15.10 -11.83 4.99
N VAL A 428 -15.20 -10.53 5.33
CA VAL A 428 -16.15 -9.63 4.67
C VAL A 428 -15.84 -9.51 3.19
N SER A 429 -14.57 -9.33 2.82
CA SER A 429 -14.14 -9.26 1.42
C SER A 429 -14.43 -10.55 0.66
N SER A 430 -14.19 -11.72 1.28
CA SER A 430 -14.50 -13.02 0.68
C SER A 430 -16.00 -13.19 0.44
N VAL A 431 -16.85 -12.76 1.39
CA VAL A 431 -18.30 -12.80 1.24
C VAL A 431 -18.77 -11.88 0.10
N VAL A 432 -18.31 -10.63 0.09
CA VAL A 432 -18.66 -9.67 -0.99
C VAL A 432 -18.18 -10.20 -2.33
N PHE A 433 -16.95 -10.69 -2.40
CA PHE A 433 -16.35 -11.23 -3.62
C PHE A 433 -17.14 -12.44 -4.16
N THR A 434 -17.56 -13.34 -3.27
CA THR A 434 -18.36 -14.53 -3.64
C THR A 434 -19.74 -14.14 -4.12
N LEU A 435 -20.42 -13.20 -3.44
CA LEU A 435 -21.76 -12.74 -3.82
C LEU A 435 -21.79 -12.03 -5.18
N PHE A 436 -20.71 -11.33 -5.54
CA PHE A 436 -20.60 -10.56 -6.76
C PHE A 436 -19.52 -11.14 -7.71
N PHE A 437 -19.29 -12.46 -7.65
CA PHE A 437 -18.19 -13.09 -8.37
C PHE A 437 -18.22 -12.82 -9.89
N GLU A 438 -19.38 -12.85 -10.52
CA GLU A 438 -19.52 -12.56 -11.95
C GLU A 438 -19.04 -11.15 -12.32
N PHE A 439 -19.30 -10.16 -11.46
CA PHE A 439 -18.79 -8.80 -11.63
C PHE A 439 -17.27 -8.75 -11.60
N PHE A 440 -16.64 -9.47 -10.66
CA PHE A 440 -15.17 -9.54 -10.55
C PHE A 440 -14.53 -10.43 -11.62
N ALA A 441 -15.27 -11.37 -12.21
CA ALA A 441 -14.79 -12.27 -13.26
C ALA A 441 -14.96 -11.70 -14.67
N THR A 442 -15.74 -10.63 -14.83
CA THR A 442 -15.95 -9.96 -16.11
C THR A 442 -14.69 -9.17 -16.50
N SER A 443 -14.18 -9.43 -17.71
CA SER A 443 -13.01 -8.72 -18.21
C SER A 443 -13.35 -7.24 -18.46
N TRP A 444 -12.43 -6.36 -18.10
CA TRP A 444 -12.47 -4.92 -18.41
C TRP A 444 -11.87 -4.59 -19.79
N ARG A 445 -11.26 -5.58 -20.46
CA ARG A 445 -10.65 -5.47 -21.80
C ARG A 445 -11.67 -5.74 -22.91
#